data_26ba2f96a53bbb2b79252dbbb07cc72c
#
_entry.id   26ba2f96a53bbb2b79252dbbb07cc72c
#
_cell.length_a   1.000
_cell.length_b   1.000
_cell.length_c   1.000
_cell.angle_alpha   90.00
_cell.angle_beta   90.00
_cell.angle_gamma   90.00
#
_symmetry.space_group_name_H-M   'P 1'
#
loop_
_entity.id
_entity.type
_entity.pdbx_description
1 polymer ?
#
loop_
_entity_poly.entity_id
_entity_poly.type
_entity_poly.pdbx_seq_one_letter_code
_entity_poly.pdbx_strand_id
1 'polypeptide(L)'
;ASGTKDTPAAPAGTEQLTQPGVQTEPPASTEADSFPLSETGKAFLEKMCYFMPDWSDDDSLNDEFWRSFLFSSFTCPEIADSGAAMTVCGEQEMVTTPWGQAVKVSREDSVVPYVRLALGREMPSYAPAIRDVSAGQTLFYFEDGYYYVGLSDFGDVGYAFRGNYPNSVDGATVIFDIYSGTPEDTIGTVCFTLVPADNENGFTVAAKSSDFGG
;
A
#
# COMPACT_ATOMS: atom_id res chain seq x y z
N ALA A 1 47.39 -47.75 -54.20
CA ALA A 1 46.66 -48.69 -53.42
C ALA A 1 45.92 -47.87 -52.38
N SER A 2 44.72 -47.49 -52.59
CA SER A 2 43.43 -48.22 -52.40
C SER A 2 43.04 -48.39 -50.95
N GLY A 3 41.98 -47.89 -50.57
CA GLY A 3 41.32 -48.19 -49.33
C GLY A 3 40.17 -47.22 -49.01
N THR A 4 39.10 -47.35 -49.78
CA THR A 4 37.78 -46.79 -49.40
C THR A 4 37.23 -47.52 -48.17
N LYS A 5 36.75 -46.80 -47.20
CA LYS A 5 35.88 -47.33 -46.19
C LYS A 5 34.63 -46.47 -46.09
N ASP A 6 33.54 -47.12 -46.41
CA ASP A 6 32.20 -46.63 -46.22
C ASP A 6 31.88 -46.35 -44.75
N THR A 7 31.25 -45.23 -44.45
CA THR A 7 30.64 -44.93 -43.15
C THR A 7 29.14 -44.83 -43.36
N PRO A 8 28.31 -45.55 -42.63
CA PRO A 8 26.85 -45.50 -42.77
C PRO A 8 26.25 -44.24 -42.13
N ALA A 9 25.22 -43.74 -42.77
CA ALA A 9 24.43 -42.58 -42.36
C ALA A 9 23.69 -42.83 -41.02
N ALA A 10 23.73 -41.85 -40.16
CA ALA A 10 22.92 -41.78 -38.93
C ALA A 10 21.47 -41.34 -39.27
N PRO A 11 20.46 -41.84 -38.55
CA PRO A 11 19.08 -41.48 -38.79
C PRO A 11 18.73 -40.08 -38.27
N ALA A 12 17.84 -39.41 -39.00
CA ALA A 12 17.29 -38.11 -38.68
C ALA A 12 16.62 -38.07 -37.31
N GLY A 13 17.09 -37.20 -36.44
CA GLY A 13 16.44 -36.88 -35.15
C GLY A 13 15.18 -36.06 -35.39
N THR A 14 14.09 -36.56 -34.84
CA THR A 14 12.78 -35.90 -34.80
C THR A 14 12.88 -34.64 -33.93
N GLU A 15 12.69 -33.47 -34.50
CA GLU A 15 12.55 -32.22 -33.77
C GLU A 15 11.25 -32.28 -32.95
N GLN A 16 11.41 -32.34 -31.66
CA GLN A 16 10.32 -32.22 -30.71
C GLN A 16 9.98 -30.73 -30.53
N LEU A 17 8.88 -30.32 -31.17
CA LEU A 17 8.27 -29.00 -30.97
C LEU A 17 7.91 -28.82 -29.49
N THR A 18 8.66 -27.98 -28.79
CA THR A 18 8.31 -27.47 -27.45
C THR A 18 7.06 -26.61 -27.59
N GLN A 19 5.97 -27.08 -27.01
CA GLN A 19 4.73 -26.29 -26.85
C GLN A 19 5.03 -25.08 -25.96
N PRO A 20 4.49 -23.88 -26.27
CA PRO A 20 4.57 -22.73 -25.37
C PRO A 20 3.81 -23.08 -24.07
N GLY A 21 4.47 -22.78 -22.94
CA GLY A 21 3.93 -23.02 -21.62
C GLY A 21 2.54 -22.39 -21.47
N VAL A 22 1.60 -23.23 -21.12
CA VAL A 22 0.27 -22.80 -20.67
C VAL A 22 0.52 -21.98 -19.40
N GLN A 23 0.28 -20.67 -19.44
CA GLN A 23 0.10 -19.87 -18.24
C GLN A 23 -1.09 -20.45 -17.50
N THR A 24 -0.80 -21.14 -16.42
CA THR A 24 -1.85 -21.59 -15.47
C THR A 24 -2.37 -20.32 -14.81
N GLU A 25 -3.58 -19.90 -15.18
CA GLU A 25 -4.37 -18.99 -14.35
C GLU A 25 -4.35 -19.52 -12.92
N PRO A 26 -4.13 -18.64 -11.92
CA PRO A 26 -4.23 -19.05 -10.53
C PRO A 26 -5.65 -19.63 -10.31
N PRO A 27 -5.79 -20.74 -9.56
CA PRO A 27 -7.09 -21.37 -9.34
C PRO A 27 -8.04 -20.32 -8.75
N ALA A 28 -9.24 -20.23 -9.35
CA ALA A 28 -10.32 -19.41 -8.80
C ALA A 28 -10.55 -19.86 -7.35
N SER A 29 -10.23 -19.01 -6.38
CA SER A 29 -10.41 -19.29 -4.97
C SER A 29 -11.92 -19.46 -4.71
N THR A 30 -12.27 -20.61 -4.16
CA THR A 30 -13.62 -20.84 -3.62
C THR A 30 -13.82 -19.88 -2.44
N GLU A 31 -14.94 -19.18 -2.38
CA GLU A 31 -15.30 -18.17 -1.35
C GLU A 31 -15.15 -18.63 0.12
N ALA A 32 -14.90 -19.92 0.36
CA ALA A 32 -14.81 -20.52 1.69
C ALA A 32 -13.47 -20.29 2.42
N ASP A 33 -12.41 -19.87 1.72
CA ASP A 33 -11.06 -19.71 2.26
C ASP A 33 -10.54 -18.25 2.20
N SER A 34 -11.39 -17.28 1.89
CA SER A 34 -10.96 -15.88 1.85
C SER A 34 -10.94 -15.26 3.26
N PHE A 35 -9.91 -14.51 3.56
CA PHE A 35 -9.83 -13.66 4.77
C PHE A 35 -11.07 -12.74 4.84
N PRO A 36 -11.75 -12.62 6.01
CA PRO A 36 -12.98 -11.83 6.12
C PRO A 36 -12.65 -10.32 6.06
N LEU A 37 -12.55 -9.79 4.85
CA LEU A 37 -12.34 -8.36 4.61
C LEU A 37 -13.70 -7.65 4.56
N SER A 38 -13.98 -6.81 5.57
CA SER A 38 -15.19 -5.99 5.61
C SER A 38 -15.14 -4.85 4.57
N GLU A 39 -16.31 -4.32 4.18
CA GLU A 39 -16.36 -3.14 3.30
C GLU A 39 -15.66 -1.92 3.93
N THR A 40 -15.75 -1.76 5.26
CA THR A 40 -15.02 -0.72 5.99
C THR A 40 -13.51 -0.92 5.91
N GLY A 41 -13.03 -2.16 6.11
CA GLY A 41 -11.61 -2.50 5.98
C GLY A 41 -11.10 -2.31 4.55
N LYS A 42 -11.90 -2.66 3.55
CA LYS A 42 -11.59 -2.43 2.15
C LYS A 42 -11.48 -0.95 1.80
N ALA A 43 -12.44 -0.13 2.24
CA ALA A 43 -12.39 1.32 2.08
C ALA A 43 -11.18 1.95 2.79
N PHE A 44 -10.80 1.44 3.96
CA PHE A 44 -9.58 1.85 4.65
C PHE A 44 -8.32 1.56 3.83
N LEU A 45 -8.20 0.34 3.27
CA LEU A 45 -7.06 -0.03 2.43
C LEU A 45 -7.02 0.78 1.12
N GLU A 46 -8.17 1.05 0.51
CA GLU A 46 -8.25 1.89 -0.68
C GLU A 46 -7.65 3.27 -0.41
N LYS A 47 -7.95 3.88 0.74
CA LYS A 47 -7.32 5.15 1.14
C LYS A 47 -5.82 5.02 1.41
N MET A 48 -5.36 3.90 1.94
CA MET A 48 -3.93 3.62 2.10
C MET A 48 -3.18 3.39 0.77
N CYS A 49 -3.86 3.24 -0.35
CA CYS A 49 -3.23 3.23 -1.66
C CYS A 49 -2.60 4.58 -2.02
N TYR A 50 -3.17 5.71 -1.56
CA TYR A 50 -2.76 7.06 -1.95
C TYR A 50 -1.41 7.45 -1.37
N PHE A 51 -0.38 7.49 -2.21
CA PHE A 51 0.98 8.02 -1.96
C PHE A 51 1.64 7.58 -0.64
N MET A 52 1.12 6.56 0.02
CA MET A 52 1.80 5.99 1.17
C MET A 52 3.10 5.33 0.72
N PRO A 53 4.19 5.45 1.50
CA PRO A 53 5.43 4.75 1.21
C PRO A 53 5.19 3.24 1.17
N ASP A 54 6.02 2.52 0.45
CA ASP A 54 6.10 1.07 0.56
C ASP A 54 6.89 0.68 1.80
N TRP A 55 6.54 -0.44 2.42
CA TRP A 55 7.27 -1.01 3.58
C TRP A 55 7.09 -2.52 3.64
N SER A 56 7.97 -3.18 4.35
CA SER A 56 7.86 -4.60 4.71
C SER A 56 8.00 -4.79 6.22
N ASP A 57 7.64 -5.98 6.71
CA ASP A 57 7.79 -6.33 8.14
C ASP A 57 9.25 -6.32 8.61
N ASP A 58 10.19 -6.60 7.70
CA ASP A 58 11.62 -6.64 7.97
C ASP A 58 12.27 -5.25 7.96
N ASP A 59 11.57 -4.23 7.44
CA ASP A 59 12.09 -2.87 7.39
C ASP A 59 12.05 -2.23 8.77
N SER A 60 13.19 -1.73 9.22
CA SER A 60 13.20 -0.78 10.32
C SER A 60 12.55 0.52 9.84
N LEU A 61 11.36 0.82 10.34
CA LEU A 61 10.62 2.04 10.01
C LEU A 61 11.42 3.26 10.50
N ASN A 62 12.14 3.88 9.57
CA ASN A 62 13.01 5.02 9.83
C ASN A 62 12.23 6.36 9.79
N ASP A 63 12.92 7.46 10.06
CA ASP A 63 12.33 8.80 10.05
C ASP A 63 11.66 9.18 8.73
N GLU A 64 12.21 8.75 7.61
CA GLU A 64 11.68 9.03 6.28
C GLU A 64 10.34 8.31 6.07
N PHE A 65 10.28 7.02 6.47
CA PHE A 65 9.04 6.28 6.46
C PHE A 65 7.97 6.98 7.31
N TRP A 66 8.27 7.30 8.57
CA TRP A 66 7.30 7.91 9.47
C TRP A 66 6.78 9.26 8.96
N ARG A 67 7.67 10.10 8.45
CA ARG A 67 7.27 11.38 7.86
C ARG A 67 6.35 11.19 6.66
N SER A 68 6.73 10.32 5.74
CA SER A 68 5.94 10.04 4.53
C SER A 68 4.60 9.41 4.87
N PHE A 69 4.58 8.42 5.76
CA PHE A 69 3.38 7.74 6.20
C PHE A 69 2.39 8.70 6.86
N LEU A 70 2.84 9.48 7.84
CA LEU A 70 1.98 10.42 8.55
C LEU A 70 1.50 11.56 7.63
N PHE A 71 2.37 12.08 6.78
CA PHE A 71 1.97 13.08 5.81
C PHE A 71 0.88 12.53 4.88
N SER A 72 1.09 11.38 4.26
CA SER A 72 0.12 10.78 3.34
C SER A 72 -1.20 10.42 4.03
N SER A 73 -1.16 10.04 5.31
CA SER A 73 -2.37 9.71 6.07
C SER A 73 -3.28 10.91 6.34
N PHE A 74 -2.72 12.11 6.48
CA PHE A 74 -3.46 13.29 6.97
C PHE A 74 -3.46 14.48 6.01
N THR A 75 -2.75 14.42 4.89
CA THR A 75 -2.68 15.52 3.91
C THR A 75 -3.99 15.75 3.15
N CYS A 76 -4.84 14.72 3.08
CA CYS A 76 -6.16 14.81 2.45
C CYS A 76 -7.23 14.49 3.51
N PRO A 77 -8.09 15.45 3.88
CA PRO A 77 -9.16 15.23 4.85
C PRO A 77 -10.03 14.02 4.52
N GLU A 78 -10.32 13.80 3.23
CA GLU A 78 -11.14 12.69 2.76
C GLU A 78 -10.55 11.30 3.07
N ILE A 79 -9.23 11.20 3.21
CA ILE A 79 -8.56 9.95 3.60
C ILE A 79 -8.86 9.64 5.07
N ALA A 80 -8.74 10.63 5.93
CA ALA A 80 -9.02 10.48 7.35
C ALA A 80 -10.51 10.37 7.67
N ASP A 81 -11.37 10.93 6.83
CA ASP A 81 -12.83 10.86 6.96
C ASP A 81 -13.40 9.51 6.50
N SER A 82 -12.57 8.55 6.11
CA SER A 82 -13.05 7.27 5.59
C SER A 82 -13.10 6.16 6.63
N GLY A 83 -14.26 5.60 6.85
CA GLY A 83 -14.45 4.33 7.55
C GLY A 83 -13.83 4.28 8.95
N ALA A 84 -13.03 3.26 9.23
CA ALA A 84 -12.42 3.03 10.54
C ALA A 84 -11.42 4.12 10.96
N ALA A 85 -10.78 4.81 10.01
CA ALA A 85 -9.87 5.90 10.35
C ALA A 85 -10.61 7.08 11.00
N MET A 86 -11.80 7.42 10.53
CA MET A 86 -12.65 8.46 11.14
C MET A 86 -13.05 8.13 12.57
N THR A 87 -13.40 6.87 12.83
CA THR A 87 -13.76 6.42 14.19
C THR A 87 -12.60 6.58 15.17
N VAL A 88 -11.36 6.36 14.70
CA VAL A 88 -10.16 6.42 15.54
C VAL A 88 -9.58 7.83 15.64
N CYS A 89 -9.55 8.58 14.53
CA CYS A 89 -8.93 9.90 14.48
C CYS A 89 -9.85 11.05 14.94
N GLY A 90 -11.17 10.83 14.92
CA GLY A 90 -12.16 11.89 15.21
C GLY A 90 -12.19 12.97 14.10
N GLU A 91 -12.91 14.05 14.37
CA GLU A 91 -12.97 15.20 13.47
C GLU A 91 -11.61 15.91 13.38
N GLN A 92 -11.21 16.25 12.17
CA GLN A 92 -9.97 16.97 11.92
C GLN A 92 -10.23 18.47 11.79
N GLU A 93 -9.36 19.26 12.42
CA GLU A 93 -9.44 20.71 12.40
C GLU A 93 -8.64 21.28 11.21
N MET A 94 -9.31 22.01 10.32
CA MET A 94 -8.66 22.79 9.28
C MET A 94 -8.22 24.14 9.81
N VAL A 95 -6.94 24.45 9.72
CA VAL A 95 -6.35 25.68 10.24
C VAL A 95 -5.55 26.45 9.18
N THR A 96 -5.45 27.75 9.36
CA THR A 96 -4.53 28.59 8.57
C THR A 96 -3.25 28.81 9.36
N THR A 97 -2.13 28.37 8.81
CA THR A 97 -0.80 28.59 9.38
C THR A 97 -0.09 29.73 8.63
N PRO A 98 1.04 30.25 9.14
CA PRO A 98 1.86 31.22 8.41
C PRO A 98 2.35 30.71 7.05
N TRP A 99 2.34 29.41 6.82
CA TRP A 99 2.82 28.77 5.58
C TRP A 99 1.71 28.19 4.68
N GLY A 100 0.45 28.33 5.08
CA GLY A 100 -0.70 27.89 4.28
C GLY A 100 -1.76 27.13 5.07
N GLN A 101 -2.72 26.55 4.37
CA GLN A 101 -3.76 25.71 4.93
C GLN A 101 -3.17 24.36 5.38
N ALA A 102 -3.59 23.90 6.55
CA ALA A 102 -3.17 22.62 7.09
C ALA A 102 -4.31 21.92 7.84
N VAL A 103 -4.22 20.60 7.91
CA VAL A 103 -4.96 19.79 8.86
C VAL A 103 -4.17 19.79 10.16
N LYS A 104 -4.83 20.15 11.27
CA LYS A 104 -4.28 20.06 12.62
C LYS A 104 -4.81 18.79 13.28
N VAL A 105 -3.92 17.89 13.68
CA VAL A 105 -4.28 16.59 14.24
C VAL A 105 -3.50 16.32 15.51
N SER A 106 -4.21 15.87 16.58
CA SER A 106 -3.59 15.52 17.85
C SER A 106 -2.70 14.28 17.72
N ARG A 107 -1.47 14.36 18.22
CA ARG A 107 -0.59 13.20 18.25
C ARG A 107 -1.18 12.08 19.10
N GLU A 108 -1.59 12.39 20.33
CA GLU A 108 -2.01 11.38 21.31
C GLU A 108 -3.43 10.86 21.03
N ASP A 109 -4.36 11.75 20.66
CA ASP A 109 -5.77 11.39 20.54
C ASP A 109 -6.14 10.84 19.15
N SER A 110 -5.32 11.11 18.12
CA SER A 110 -5.64 10.73 16.74
C SER A 110 -4.51 9.94 16.08
N VAL A 111 -3.29 10.47 16.04
CA VAL A 111 -2.21 9.85 15.26
C VAL A 111 -1.74 8.53 15.86
N VAL A 112 -1.54 8.45 17.19
CA VAL A 112 -1.14 7.21 17.87
C VAL A 112 -2.18 6.11 17.70
N PRO A 113 -3.49 6.35 17.95
CA PRO A 113 -4.53 5.36 17.69
C PRO A 113 -4.60 4.92 16.22
N TYR A 114 -4.46 5.87 15.28
CA TYR A 114 -4.45 5.54 13.86
C TYR A 114 -3.27 4.63 13.47
N VAL A 115 -2.06 4.90 13.95
CA VAL A 115 -0.89 4.06 13.70
C VAL A 115 -1.08 2.65 14.25
N ARG A 116 -1.64 2.51 15.44
CA ARG A 116 -1.96 1.20 16.02
C ARG A 116 -3.01 0.46 15.19
N LEU A 117 -4.05 1.16 14.75
CA LEU A 117 -5.07 0.58 13.87
C LEU A 117 -4.47 0.10 12.54
N ALA A 118 -3.67 0.95 11.90
CA ALA A 118 -3.14 0.71 10.57
C ALA A 118 -2.02 -0.35 10.56
N LEU A 119 -1.03 -0.18 11.44
CA LEU A 119 0.22 -0.94 11.41
C LEU A 119 0.36 -1.95 12.56
N GLY A 120 -0.49 -1.88 13.60
CA GLY A 120 -0.32 -2.68 14.82
C GLY A 120 0.97 -2.35 15.58
N ARG A 121 1.53 -1.16 15.39
CA ARG A 121 2.83 -0.75 15.94
C ARG A 121 2.70 0.48 16.82
N GLU A 122 3.69 0.67 17.68
CA GLU A 122 3.82 1.90 18.47
C GLU A 122 4.53 2.98 17.65
N MET A 123 4.07 4.21 17.85
CA MET A 123 4.76 5.39 17.33
C MET A 123 6.15 5.56 17.98
N PRO A 124 7.14 6.11 17.28
CA PRO A 124 8.39 6.55 17.90
C PRO A 124 8.13 7.49 19.09
N SER A 125 9.00 7.46 20.10
CA SER A 125 8.91 8.37 21.26
C SER A 125 9.14 9.84 20.89
N TYR A 126 9.82 10.11 19.78
CA TYR A 126 9.97 11.44 19.19
C TYR A 126 8.84 11.71 18.17
N ALA A 127 8.64 12.95 17.79
CA ALA A 127 7.67 13.34 16.76
C ALA A 127 8.34 13.44 15.38
N PRO A 128 8.16 12.43 14.48
CA PRO A 128 8.69 12.50 13.13
C PRO A 128 8.01 13.65 12.37
N ALA A 129 8.74 14.70 12.08
CA ALA A 129 8.23 15.88 11.38
C ALA A 129 9.37 16.61 10.67
N ILE A 130 9.03 17.45 9.69
CA ILE A 130 9.98 18.41 9.11
C ILE A 130 9.99 19.64 10.02
N ARG A 131 11.16 20.02 10.54
CA ARG A 131 11.28 21.15 11.46
C ARG A 131 11.42 22.49 10.75
N ASP A 132 11.88 22.47 9.51
CA ASP A 132 12.11 23.67 8.71
C ASP A 132 11.11 23.71 7.55
N VAL A 133 10.15 24.61 7.68
CA VAL A 133 9.15 24.85 6.65
C VAL A 133 9.62 26.02 5.79
N SER A 134 10.56 25.77 4.89
CA SER A 134 11.00 26.78 3.94
C SER A 134 10.07 26.86 2.72
N ALA A 135 10.09 28.00 2.04
CA ALA A 135 9.27 28.20 0.84
C ALA A 135 9.52 27.12 -0.21
N GLY A 136 8.44 26.43 -0.65
CA GLY A 136 8.49 25.36 -1.64
C GLY A 136 8.64 23.95 -1.06
N GLN A 137 8.72 23.78 0.26
CA GLN A 137 8.65 22.48 0.90
C GLN A 137 7.22 22.13 1.30
N THR A 138 6.95 20.83 1.38
CA THR A 138 5.70 20.30 1.89
C THR A 138 5.51 20.70 3.34
N LEU A 139 4.38 21.33 3.66
CA LEU A 139 4.03 21.73 5.02
C LEU A 139 3.78 20.48 5.88
N PHE A 140 4.70 20.16 6.79
CA PHE A 140 4.55 19.10 7.77
C PHE A 140 5.44 19.36 8.97
N TYR A 141 4.84 19.77 10.09
CA TYR A 141 5.58 20.03 11.32
C TYR A 141 4.79 19.62 12.56
N PHE A 142 5.47 19.56 13.70
CA PHE A 142 4.92 19.22 15.00
C PHE A 142 5.18 20.34 16.00
N GLU A 143 4.12 20.79 16.66
CA GLU A 143 4.17 21.84 17.67
C GLU A 143 3.06 21.62 18.72
N ASP A 144 3.39 21.81 19.99
CA ASP A 144 2.43 21.77 21.12
C ASP A 144 1.51 20.53 21.18
N GLY A 145 2.05 19.36 20.79
CA GLY A 145 1.30 18.10 20.82
C GLY A 145 0.50 17.81 19.54
N TYR A 146 0.56 18.68 18.54
CA TYR A 146 -0.19 18.55 17.29
C TYR A 146 0.73 18.46 16.08
N TYR A 147 0.32 17.65 15.12
CA TYR A 147 0.85 17.72 13.75
C TYR A 147 0.04 18.72 12.94
N TYR A 148 0.74 19.46 12.08
CA TYR A 148 0.18 20.36 11.09
C TYR A 148 0.59 19.84 9.73
N VAL A 149 -0.39 19.33 8.99
CA VAL A 149 -0.16 18.62 7.73
C VAL A 149 -0.77 19.44 6.59
N GLY A 150 0.07 19.94 5.69
CA GLY A 150 -0.38 20.72 4.55
C GLY A 150 -1.22 19.88 3.59
N LEU A 151 -2.15 20.52 2.92
CA LEU A 151 -3.01 19.86 1.94
C LEU A 151 -2.24 19.52 0.68
N SER A 152 -2.52 18.37 0.13
CA SER A 152 -1.99 17.93 -1.16
C SER A 152 -3.14 17.40 -2.03
N ASP A 153 -3.04 17.63 -3.31
CA ASP A 153 -3.90 17.03 -4.31
C ASP A 153 -3.21 15.78 -4.88
N PHE A 154 -3.92 14.69 -4.95
CA PHE A 154 -3.39 13.42 -5.44
C PHE A 154 -3.61 13.21 -6.95
N GLY A 155 -4.19 14.18 -7.65
CA GLY A 155 -4.46 14.10 -9.10
C GLY A 155 -5.52 13.06 -9.47
N ASP A 156 -5.57 12.72 -10.77
CA ASP A 156 -6.59 11.84 -11.35
C ASP A 156 -6.21 10.34 -11.28
N VAL A 157 -5.67 9.89 -10.16
CA VAL A 157 -5.34 8.48 -9.96
C VAL A 157 -6.43 7.84 -9.11
N GLY A 158 -6.99 6.73 -9.59
CA GLY A 158 -7.97 5.91 -8.88
C GLY A 158 -7.43 4.53 -8.54
N TYR A 159 -8.13 3.84 -7.65
CA TYR A 159 -7.80 2.50 -7.19
C TYR A 159 -9.04 1.62 -7.25
N ALA A 160 -8.89 0.40 -7.81
CA ALA A 160 -9.95 -0.58 -7.91
C ALA A 160 -9.54 -1.87 -7.20
N PHE A 161 -10.37 -2.35 -6.29
CA PHE A 161 -10.14 -3.63 -5.61
C PHE A 161 -10.11 -4.77 -6.62
N ARG A 162 -8.99 -5.51 -6.68
CA ARG A 162 -8.81 -6.67 -7.56
C ARG A 162 -9.16 -7.97 -6.87
N GLY A 163 -8.70 -8.15 -5.62
CA GLY A 163 -8.92 -9.40 -4.92
C GLY A 163 -8.25 -9.49 -3.55
N ASN A 164 -8.62 -10.55 -2.84
CA ASN A 164 -8.18 -10.89 -1.50
C ASN A 164 -7.77 -12.37 -1.51
N TYR A 165 -6.53 -12.65 -1.20
CA TYR A 165 -5.93 -13.99 -1.30
C TYR A 165 -5.34 -14.40 0.05
N PRO A 166 -5.57 -15.64 0.53
CA PRO A 166 -4.97 -16.09 1.78
C PRO A 166 -3.44 -16.07 1.70
N ASN A 167 -2.78 -15.77 2.82
CA ASN A 167 -1.33 -15.80 2.94
C ASN A 167 -0.87 -16.82 3.99
N SER A 168 0.46 -16.96 4.17
CA SER A 168 1.07 -17.98 5.04
C SER A 168 0.94 -17.69 6.54
N VAL A 169 0.38 -16.55 6.95
CA VAL A 169 0.25 -16.13 8.35
C VAL A 169 -1.21 -16.02 8.81
N ASP A 170 -2.08 -16.84 8.24
CA ASP A 170 -3.53 -16.84 8.47
C ASP A 170 -4.22 -15.48 8.16
N GLY A 171 -3.55 -14.62 7.42
CA GLY A 171 -4.01 -13.33 6.96
C GLY A 171 -4.35 -13.31 5.47
N ALA A 172 -4.17 -12.17 4.84
CA ALA A 172 -4.45 -11.99 3.42
C ALA A 172 -3.41 -11.14 2.69
N THR A 173 -3.28 -11.37 1.39
CA THR A 173 -2.73 -10.42 0.44
C THR A 173 -3.87 -9.78 -0.32
N VAL A 174 -4.04 -8.47 -0.17
CA VAL A 174 -5.08 -7.70 -0.84
C VAL A 174 -4.46 -6.86 -1.95
N ILE A 175 -5.06 -6.88 -3.12
CA ILE A 175 -4.53 -6.24 -4.32
C ILE A 175 -5.54 -5.22 -4.84
N PHE A 176 -5.04 -4.01 -5.13
CA PHE A 176 -5.74 -2.97 -5.86
C PHE A 176 -5.04 -2.70 -7.18
N ASP A 177 -5.83 -2.46 -8.22
CA ASP A 177 -5.35 -1.87 -9.48
C ASP A 177 -5.25 -0.36 -9.34
N ILE A 178 -4.17 0.21 -9.87
CA ILE A 178 -4.01 1.66 -10.01
C ILE A 178 -4.39 2.01 -11.44
N TYR A 179 -5.27 2.99 -11.63
CA TYR A 179 -5.68 3.45 -12.94
C TYR A 179 -5.61 4.98 -13.06
N SER A 180 -5.46 5.48 -14.28
CA SER A 180 -5.50 6.90 -14.59
C SER A 180 -6.71 7.21 -15.46
N GLY A 181 -7.64 7.98 -14.93
CA GLY A 181 -8.89 8.31 -15.63
C GLY A 181 -9.95 7.22 -15.49
N THR A 182 -9.87 6.11 -16.21
CA THR A 182 -10.86 5.00 -16.14
C THR A 182 -10.25 3.70 -15.65
N PRO A 183 -11.03 2.78 -15.02
CA PRO A 183 -10.51 1.51 -14.52
C PRO A 183 -9.89 0.59 -15.58
N GLU A 184 -10.19 0.82 -16.86
CA GLU A 184 -9.58 0.08 -17.97
C GLU A 184 -8.14 0.52 -18.25
N ASP A 185 -7.75 1.72 -17.82
CA ASP A 185 -6.41 2.29 -18.00
C ASP A 185 -5.52 1.98 -16.80
N THR A 186 -5.35 0.69 -16.48
CA THR A 186 -4.49 0.24 -15.38
C THR A 186 -3.03 0.58 -15.64
N ILE A 187 -2.43 1.32 -14.72
CA ILE A 187 -1.03 1.77 -14.77
C ILE A 187 -0.13 1.09 -13.72
N GLY A 188 -0.70 0.26 -12.87
CA GLY A 188 0.06 -0.47 -11.85
C GLY A 188 -0.81 -1.19 -10.84
N THR A 189 -0.18 -1.66 -9.76
CA THR A 189 -0.86 -2.35 -8.67
C THR A 189 -0.32 -1.94 -7.30
N VAL A 190 -1.18 -2.01 -6.29
CA VAL A 190 -0.79 -1.94 -4.87
C VAL A 190 -1.16 -3.23 -4.20
N CYS A 191 -0.21 -3.82 -3.47
CA CYS A 191 -0.40 -5.03 -2.69
C CYS A 191 -0.23 -4.74 -1.20
N PHE A 192 -1.18 -5.20 -0.39
CA PHE A 192 -1.10 -5.16 1.06
C PHE A 192 -0.98 -6.56 1.63
N THR A 193 -0.08 -6.77 2.57
CA THR A 193 -0.04 -7.97 3.40
C THR A 193 -0.74 -7.67 4.71
N LEU A 194 -1.84 -8.39 4.98
CA LEU A 194 -2.65 -8.23 6.17
C LEU A 194 -2.36 -9.33 7.18
N VAL A 195 -2.36 -8.96 8.46
CA VAL A 195 -2.30 -9.89 9.58
C VAL A 195 -3.56 -9.71 10.43
N PRO A 196 -4.24 -10.79 10.88
CA PRO A 196 -5.38 -10.68 11.74
C PRO A 196 -5.09 -9.88 13.01
N ALA A 197 -6.00 -9.02 13.42
CA ALA A 197 -5.87 -8.22 14.63
C ALA A 197 -7.26 -7.99 15.27
N ASP A 198 -7.26 -7.88 16.59
CA ASP A 198 -8.46 -7.53 17.38
C ASP A 198 -8.58 -6.00 17.40
N ASN A 199 -9.01 -5.42 16.29
CA ASN A 199 -9.28 -4.00 16.12
C ASN A 199 -10.50 -3.79 15.20
N GLU A 200 -10.88 -2.55 14.97
CA GLU A 200 -12.07 -2.19 14.18
C GLU A 200 -12.03 -2.66 12.72
N ASN A 201 -10.84 -2.82 12.14
CA ASN A 201 -10.67 -3.37 10.80
C ASN A 201 -10.65 -4.90 10.77
N GLY A 202 -10.36 -5.58 11.89
CA GLY A 202 -10.08 -7.01 11.98
C GLY A 202 -8.66 -7.39 11.52
N PHE A 203 -7.83 -6.42 11.18
CA PHE A 203 -6.46 -6.62 10.71
C PHE A 203 -5.55 -5.43 10.97
N THR A 204 -4.25 -5.66 10.81
CA THR A 204 -3.23 -4.62 10.61
C THR A 204 -2.49 -4.87 9.31
N VAL A 205 -1.86 -3.83 8.76
CA VAL A 205 -1.08 -3.92 7.52
C VAL A 205 0.39 -4.15 7.86
N ALA A 206 0.86 -5.36 7.63
CA ALA A 206 2.25 -5.75 7.87
C ALA A 206 3.20 -5.22 6.80
N ALA A 207 2.77 -5.21 5.54
CA ALA A 207 3.56 -4.72 4.43
C ALA A 207 2.68 -4.08 3.35
N LYS A 208 3.27 -3.15 2.60
CA LYS A 208 2.70 -2.56 1.39
C LYS A 208 3.77 -2.50 0.31
N SER A 209 3.41 -2.86 -0.90
CA SER A 209 4.25 -2.69 -2.09
C SER A 209 3.43 -2.13 -3.24
N SER A 210 4.06 -1.28 -4.04
CA SER A 210 3.47 -0.70 -5.24
C SER A 210 4.32 -1.05 -6.46
N ASP A 211 3.67 -1.45 -7.54
CA ASP A 211 4.31 -1.70 -8.83
C ASP A 211 3.62 -0.83 -9.87
N PHE A 212 4.33 0.18 -10.33
CA PHE A 212 3.90 1.02 -11.44
C PHE A 212 4.49 0.41 -12.71
N GLY A 213 3.63 -0.17 -13.55
CA GLY A 213 4.01 -0.69 -14.85
C GLY A 213 4.70 0.41 -15.66
N GLY A 214 5.99 0.18 -15.99
CA GLY A 214 6.80 1.05 -16.83
C GLY A 214 6.49 0.85 -18.31
#